data_6a3d70ed6134e04b51f3c6b47a26fa2d
#
_entry.id   6a3d70ed6134e04b51f3c6b47a26fa2d
#
_cell.length_a   1.000
_cell.length_b   1.000
_cell.length_c   1.000
_cell.angle_alpha   90.00
_cell.angle_beta   90.00
_cell.angle_gamma   90.00
#
_symmetry.space_group_name_H-M   'P 1'
#
loop_
_entity.id
_entity.type
_entity.pdbx_description
1 polymer ?
#
loop_
_entity_poly.entity_id
_entity_poly.type
_entity_poly.pdbx_seq_one_letter_code
_entity_poly.pdbx_strand_id
1 'polypeptide(L)'
;MKLKRFSFILASLLLTCNSSIVKASTIVDYSVKSGDSLWKISQVYNTTVDKITSLNNLTSANYIYIGQTLKVEDNRYTSYTVISGDTLWKISVKFNTTVDNIVKFTNLTSTTIYVGQVLRIPLVSTIQAPQVQTINYTIVSGDTVWGVAQKFNTSIDAIVKSNMLAEPIFMPGQIITVPINSTQIVKPIGISMYKARINNYFGDIYTWENGRRLFTVGEKGTLTDLNTGISFQMKYYGGSNHSDIVPLTFSDADKMKQIYPTWSWASMRPMLLTFTQGGTNYKIAVSVTGMPHSTTDMYNQNGIDGHFDMYFYNSTSHVSNELNPTHQNNILKANGQ
;
A
#
# COMPACT_ATOMS: atom_id res chain seq x y z
N MET A 1 37.19 -1.32 -80.60
CA MET A 1 35.73 -1.23 -80.40
C MET A 1 35.39 -1.60 -78.97
N LYS A 2 35.16 -0.59 -78.10
CA LYS A 2 34.91 -0.81 -76.68
C LYS A 2 33.39 -0.76 -76.42
N LEU A 3 32.83 -1.89 -75.97
CA LEU A 3 31.42 -1.94 -75.52
C LEU A 3 31.31 -1.25 -74.19
N LYS A 4 30.46 -0.22 -74.04
CA LYS A 4 30.00 0.39 -72.83
C LYS A 4 28.85 -0.45 -72.25
N ARG A 5 29.06 -1.00 -71.01
CA ARG A 5 28.00 -1.61 -70.21
C ARG A 5 27.20 -0.53 -69.58
N PHE A 6 25.90 -0.42 -69.89
CA PHE A 6 24.93 0.38 -69.16
C PHE A 6 24.44 -0.44 -67.96
N SER A 7 24.74 0.04 -66.72
CA SER A 7 24.18 -0.53 -65.48
C SER A 7 22.87 0.19 -65.20
N PHE A 8 21.75 -0.52 -65.29
CA PHE A 8 20.47 -0.02 -64.80
C PHE A 8 20.43 -0.19 -63.27
N ILE A 9 20.47 0.91 -62.52
CA ILE A 9 20.17 0.92 -61.10
C ILE A 9 18.66 1.00 -60.95
N LEU A 10 18.07 -0.13 -60.53
CA LEU A 10 16.65 -0.19 -60.17
C LEU A 10 16.52 0.39 -58.74
N ALA A 11 16.14 1.66 -58.65
CA ALA A 11 15.81 2.28 -57.37
C ALA A 11 14.45 1.73 -56.90
N SER A 12 14.47 0.77 -55.97
CA SER A 12 13.26 0.34 -55.26
C SER A 12 12.80 1.44 -54.33
N LEU A 13 11.76 2.15 -54.72
CA LEU A 13 11.05 3.11 -53.86
C LEU A 13 10.31 2.33 -52.77
N LEU A 14 10.94 2.17 -51.59
CA LEU A 14 10.27 1.67 -50.42
C LEU A 14 9.27 2.75 -49.96
N LEU A 15 7.99 2.57 -50.31
CA LEU A 15 6.89 3.33 -49.76
C LEU A 15 6.75 2.89 -48.30
N THR A 16 7.38 3.62 -47.39
CA THR A 16 7.09 3.48 -45.95
C THR A 16 5.70 4.05 -45.71
N CYS A 17 4.72 3.18 -45.64
CA CYS A 17 3.38 3.53 -45.19
C CYS A 17 3.46 3.89 -43.69
N ASN A 18 3.73 5.17 -43.40
CA ASN A 18 3.57 5.70 -42.07
C ASN A 18 2.08 5.67 -41.73
N SER A 19 1.64 4.62 -41.02
CA SER A 19 0.31 4.60 -40.44
C SER A 19 0.26 5.70 -39.35
N SER A 20 -0.23 6.87 -39.74
CA SER A 20 -0.54 7.95 -38.78
C SER A 20 -1.62 7.44 -37.86
N ILE A 21 -1.29 7.30 -36.58
CA ILE A 21 -2.29 7.05 -35.53
C ILE A 21 -3.11 8.33 -35.41
N VAL A 22 -4.25 8.40 -36.05
CA VAL A 22 -5.20 9.49 -35.85
C VAL A 22 -5.89 9.19 -34.53
N LYS A 23 -5.55 9.95 -33.50
CA LYS A 23 -6.26 9.95 -32.23
C LYS A 23 -7.64 10.61 -32.47
N ALA A 24 -8.60 9.82 -32.93
CA ALA A 24 -9.99 10.26 -33.02
C ALA A 24 -10.60 10.15 -31.62
N SER A 25 -10.75 11.28 -30.94
CA SER A 25 -11.58 11.33 -29.73
C SER A 25 -13.04 11.14 -30.12
N THR A 26 -13.73 10.22 -29.48
CA THR A 26 -15.15 9.96 -29.71
C THR A 26 -15.97 10.66 -28.63
N ILE A 27 -16.94 11.49 -29.03
CA ILE A 27 -17.91 12.06 -28.09
C ILE A 27 -19.04 11.05 -27.88
N VAL A 28 -19.33 10.74 -26.61
CA VAL A 28 -20.41 9.84 -26.21
C VAL A 28 -21.41 10.58 -25.34
N ASP A 29 -22.67 10.15 -25.38
CA ASP A 29 -23.70 10.65 -24.46
C ASP A 29 -23.66 9.81 -23.18
N TYR A 30 -23.53 10.48 -22.03
CA TYR A 30 -23.50 9.89 -20.71
C TYR A 30 -24.67 10.38 -19.86
N SER A 31 -25.47 9.45 -19.34
CA SER A 31 -26.54 9.78 -18.39
C SER A 31 -26.00 9.77 -16.96
N VAL A 32 -26.08 10.89 -16.27
CA VAL A 32 -25.60 11.09 -14.90
C VAL A 32 -26.35 10.18 -13.92
N LYS A 33 -25.61 9.50 -13.08
CA LYS A 33 -26.11 8.56 -12.05
C LYS A 33 -25.95 9.14 -10.66
N SER A 34 -26.64 8.54 -9.69
CA SER A 34 -26.47 8.88 -8.27
C SER A 34 -25.03 8.72 -7.83
N GLY A 35 -24.47 9.75 -7.18
CA GLY A 35 -23.08 9.77 -6.72
C GLY A 35 -22.04 10.17 -7.75
N ASP A 36 -22.45 10.55 -8.98
CA ASP A 36 -21.55 11.10 -9.99
C ASP A 36 -21.15 12.54 -9.68
N SER A 37 -19.98 12.90 -10.19
CA SER A 37 -19.50 14.26 -10.32
C SER A 37 -18.79 14.42 -11.66
N LEU A 38 -18.69 15.63 -12.19
CA LEU A 38 -17.95 15.88 -13.43
C LEU A 38 -16.52 15.36 -13.34
N TRP A 39 -15.91 15.47 -12.17
CA TRP A 39 -14.59 14.92 -11.91
C TRP A 39 -14.56 13.39 -12.04
N LYS A 40 -15.49 12.65 -11.40
CA LYS A 40 -15.56 11.19 -11.53
C LYS A 40 -15.80 10.76 -12.99
N ILE A 41 -16.71 11.46 -13.68
CA ILE A 41 -16.99 11.19 -15.10
C ILE A 41 -15.75 11.46 -15.95
N SER A 42 -15.02 12.56 -15.72
CA SER A 42 -13.79 12.86 -16.45
C SER A 42 -12.72 11.78 -16.27
N GLN A 43 -12.60 11.23 -15.07
CA GLN A 43 -11.69 10.12 -14.80
C GLN A 43 -12.08 8.83 -15.53
N VAL A 44 -13.38 8.47 -15.49
CA VAL A 44 -13.89 7.27 -16.18
C VAL A 44 -13.62 7.32 -17.68
N TYR A 45 -13.76 8.49 -18.31
CA TYR A 45 -13.63 8.67 -19.74
C TYR A 45 -12.27 9.18 -20.22
N ASN A 46 -11.29 9.30 -19.31
CA ASN A 46 -9.95 9.84 -19.60
C ASN A 46 -9.99 11.21 -20.28
N THR A 47 -10.81 12.10 -19.75
CA THR A 47 -10.97 13.48 -20.21
C THR A 47 -10.81 14.47 -19.04
N THR A 48 -11.08 15.72 -19.24
CA THR A 48 -11.01 16.74 -18.19
C THR A 48 -12.38 17.31 -17.85
N VAL A 49 -12.54 17.85 -16.62
CA VAL A 49 -13.77 18.55 -16.22
C VAL A 49 -14.04 19.72 -17.16
N ASP A 50 -13.00 20.49 -17.52
CA ASP A 50 -13.12 21.63 -18.45
C ASP A 50 -13.62 21.21 -19.83
N LYS A 51 -13.19 20.03 -20.30
CA LYS A 51 -13.66 19.49 -21.58
C LYS A 51 -15.14 19.12 -21.51
N ILE A 52 -15.57 18.46 -20.42
CA ILE A 52 -16.98 18.12 -20.22
C ILE A 52 -17.82 19.39 -20.12
N THR A 53 -17.39 20.37 -19.32
CA THR A 53 -18.12 21.64 -19.16
C THR A 53 -18.26 22.39 -20.48
N SER A 54 -17.19 22.48 -21.26
CA SER A 54 -17.18 23.15 -22.57
C SER A 54 -18.08 22.45 -23.60
N LEU A 55 -18.08 21.11 -23.65
CA LEU A 55 -18.92 20.34 -24.57
C LEU A 55 -20.42 20.44 -24.25
N ASN A 56 -20.76 20.78 -23.03
CA ASN A 56 -22.14 20.83 -22.55
C ASN A 56 -22.62 22.25 -22.22
N ASN A 57 -21.82 23.28 -22.49
CA ASN A 57 -22.11 24.68 -22.17
C ASN A 57 -22.49 24.91 -20.70
N LEU A 58 -21.82 24.17 -19.77
CA LEU A 58 -22.05 24.30 -18.36
C LEU A 58 -21.38 25.58 -17.83
N THR A 59 -22.15 26.43 -17.18
CA THR A 59 -21.65 27.67 -16.58
C THR A 59 -21.01 27.47 -15.22
N SER A 60 -21.21 26.30 -14.61
CA SER A 60 -20.62 25.91 -13.34
C SER A 60 -20.26 24.41 -13.35
N ALA A 61 -19.05 24.08 -12.94
CA ALA A 61 -18.57 22.70 -12.82
C ALA A 61 -19.18 21.93 -11.63
N ASN A 62 -19.99 22.61 -10.81
CA ASN A 62 -20.38 22.05 -9.51
C ASN A 62 -21.76 21.38 -9.48
N TYR A 63 -22.61 21.58 -10.52
CA TYR A 63 -23.97 21.07 -10.49
C TYR A 63 -24.29 20.25 -11.74
N ILE A 64 -24.47 18.96 -11.54
CA ILE A 64 -25.07 18.03 -12.50
C ILE A 64 -26.21 17.28 -11.80
N TYR A 65 -27.24 16.91 -12.53
CA TYR A 65 -28.44 16.28 -11.99
C TYR A 65 -28.53 14.82 -12.44
N ILE A 66 -29.04 13.96 -11.57
CA ILE A 66 -29.31 12.56 -11.92
C ILE A 66 -30.25 12.52 -13.14
N GLY A 67 -29.89 11.70 -14.15
CA GLY A 67 -30.61 11.60 -15.42
C GLY A 67 -30.21 12.66 -16.45
N GLN A 68 -29.42 13.66 -16.11
CA GLN A 68 -28.89 14.62 -17.08
C GLN A 68 -27.99 13.91 -18.10
N THR A 69 -28.19 14.19 -19.38
CA THR A 69 -27.31 13.68 -20.44
C THR A 69 -26.17 14.67 -20.68
N LEU A 70 -24.94 14.18 -20.58
CA LEU A 70 -23.71 14.93 -20.84
C LEU A 70 -23.00 14.37 -22.07
N LYS A 71 -22.52 15.25 -22.94
CA LYS A 71 -21.56 14.91 -23.99
C LYS A 71 -20.17 14.79 -23.36
N VAL A 72 -19.56 13.60 -23.45
CA VAL A 72 -18.27 13.31 -22.85
C VAL A 72 -17.31 12.80 -23.93
N GLU A 73 -16.12 13.39 -23.97
CA GLU A 73 -15.05 12.91 -24.85
C GLU A 73 -14.47 11.62 -24.27
N ASP A 74 -14.58 10.51 -25.05
CA ASP A 74 -14.06 9.20 -24.65
C ASP A 74 -12.65 8.97 -25.18
N ASN A 75 -11.66 9.20 -24.33
CA ASN A 75 -10.25 9.02 -24.64
C ASN A 75 -9.68 7.68 -24.10
N ARG A 76 -10.54 6.71 -23.75
CA ARG A 76 -10.11 5.41 -23.22
C ARG A 76 -9.50 4.48 -24.27
N TYR A 77 -9.72 4.76 -25.55
CA TYR A 77 -9.22 3.92 -26.65
C TYR A 77 -8.77 4.77 -27.85
N THR A 78 -7.97 4.16 -28.71
CA THR A 78 -7.70 4.64 -30.06
C THR A 78 -8.28 3.66 -31.08
N SER A 79 -8.62 4.16 -32.28
CA SER A 79 -9.06 3.31 -33.38
C SER A 79 -7.86 2.75 -34.15
N TYR A 80 -7.89 1.47 -34.47
CA TYR A 80 -6.88 0.81 -35.28
C TYR A 80 -7.55 0.04 -36.40
N THR A 81 -7.15 0.28 -37.64
CA THR A 81 -7.64 -0.48 -38.79
C THR A 81 -6.71 -1.67 -39.05
N VAL A 82 -7.29 -2.87 -39.03
CA VAL A 82 -6.58 -4.13 -39.28
C VAL A 82 -5.97 -4.15 -40.66
N ILE A 83 -4.69 -4.47 -40.76
CA ILE A 83 -3.95 -4.63 -42.01
C ILE A 83 -3.61 -6.11 -42.28
N SER A 84 -3.19 -6.43 -43.49
CA SER A 84 -2.79 -7.80 -43.82
C SER A 84 -1.67 -8.31 -42.92
N GLY A 85 -1.83 -9.52 -42.40
CA GLY A 85 -0.87 -10.17 -41.51
C GLY A 85 -1.04 -9.80 -40.03
N ASP A 86 -2.04 -8.98 -39.64
CA ASP A 86 -2.39 -8.72 -38.26
C ASP A 86 -3.07 -9.91 -37.58
N THR A 87 -2.83 -10.02 -36.30
CA THR A 87 -3.56 -10.86 -35.37
C THR A 87 -3.86 -10.05 -34.10
N LEU A 88 -4.91 -10.38 -33.37
CA LEU A 88 -5.18 -9.71 -32.09
C LEU A 88 -3.98 -9.75 -31.14
N TRP A 89 -3.21 -10.84 -31.16
CA TRP A 89 -1.99 -10.96 -30.37
C TRP A 89 -0.91 -9.93 -30.80
N LYS A 90 -0.60 -9.83 -32.10
CA LYS A 90 0.37 -8.85 -32.61
C LYS A 90 -0.07 -7.41 -32.30
N ILE A 91 -1.36 -7.13 -32.46
CA ILE A 91 -1.93 -5.81 -32.15
C ILE A 91 -1.83 -5.54 -30.64
N SER A 92 -2.15 -6.53 -29.79
CA SER A 92 -2.04 -6.36 -28.33
C SER A 92 -0.60 -6.05 -27.89
N VAL A 93 0.39 -6.73 -28.45
CA VAL A 93 1.82 -6.46 -28.18
C VAL A 93 2.21 -5.06 -28.67
N LYS A 94 1.80 -4.69 -29.90
CA LYS A 94 2.09 -3.37 -30.49
C LYS A 94 1.58 -2.20 -29.63
N PHE A 95 0.41 -2.36 -29.00
CA PHE A 95 -0.24 -1.32 -28.21
C PHE A 95 -0.10 -1.53 -26.69
N ASN A 96 0.75 -2.47 -26.26
CA ASN A 96 0.98 -2.79 -24.84
C ASN A 96 -0.34 -3.03 -24.08
N THR A 97 -1.22 -3.84 -24.65
CA THR A 97 -2.52 -4.22 -24.05
C THR A 97 -2.69 -5.75 -24.13
N THR A 98 -3.86 -6.26 -23.80
CA THR A 98 -4.18 -7.69 -23.89
C THR A 98 -5.22 -7.95 -24.99
N VAL A 99 -5.23 -9.17 -25.53
CA VAL A 99 -6.25 -9.61 -26.49
C VAL A 99 -7.65 -9.44 -25.88
N ASP A 100 -7.83 -9.83 -24.62
CA ASP A 100 -9.11 -9.73 -23.90
C ASP A 100 -9.62 -8.29 -23.82
N ASN A 101 -8.70 -7.34 -23.60
CA ASN A 101 -9.05 -5.92 -23.57
C ASN A 101 -9.51 -5.44 -24.95
N ILE A 102 -8.81 -5.82 -26.02
CA ILE A 102 -9.23 -5.46 -27.40
C ILE A 102 -10.60 -6.04 -27.70
N VAL A 103 -10.83 -7.31 -27.37
CA VAL A 103 -12.13 -7.99 -27.53
C VAL A 103 -13.24 -7.25 -26.81
N LYS A 104 -13.03 -6.91 -25.54
CA LYS A 104 -14.02 -6.19 -24.71
C LYS A 104 -14.30 -4.77 -25.24
N PHE A 105 -13.26 -3.98 -25.51
CA PHE A 105 -13.41 -2.59 -25.96
C PHE A 105 -14.01 -2.48 -27.37
N THR A 106 -13.75 -3.47 -28.23
CA THR A 106 -14.32 -3.52 -29.58
C THR A 106 -15.69 -4.21 -29.62
N ASN A 107 -16.10 -4.88 -28.53
CA ASN A 107 -17.29 -5.75 -28.45
C ASN A 107 -17.24 -6.87 -29.48
N LEU A 108 -16.07 -7.53 -29.62
CA LEU A 108 -15.93 -8.65 -30.55
C LEU A 108 -16.62 -9.89 -29.98
N THR A 109 -17.37 -10.60 -30.83
CA THR A 109 -17.98 -11.89 -30.51
C THR A 109 -17.08 -13.09 -30.86
N SER A 110 -15.95 -12.82 -31.57
CA SER A 110 -14.96 -13.81 -31.99
C SER A 110 -13.57 -13.18 -31.97
N THR A 111 -12.54 -14.01 -31.81
CA THR A 111 -11.12 -13.59 -31.95
C THR A 111 -10.65 -13.47 -33.39
N THR A 112 -11.50 -13.83 -34.39
CA THR A 112 -11.20 -13.64 -35.80
C THR A 112 -11.38 -12.19 -36.21
N ILE A 113 -10.36 -11.62 -36.85
CA ILE A 113 -10.35 -10.25 -37.35
C ILE A 113 -10.09 -10.24 -38.88
N TYR A 114 -10.61 -9.22 -39.56
CA TYR A 114 -10.52 -9.09 -41.00
C TYR A 114 -9.81 -7.80 -41.41
N VAL A 115 -9.08 -7.84 -42.51
CA VAL A 115 -8.43 -6.64 -43.09
C VAL A 115 -9.47 -5.56 -43.33
N GLY A 116 -9.17 -4.32 -42.88
CA GLY A 116 -10.10 -3.20 -42.98
C GLY A 116 -11.03 -3.07 -41.74
N GLN A 117 -11.09 -4.08 -40.89
CA GLN A 117 -11.88 -4.00 -39.66
C GLN A 117 -11.29 -2.95 -38.72
N VAL A 118 -12.16 -2.12 -38.09
CA VAL A 118 -11.74 -1.13 -37.10
C VAL A 118 -11.88 -1.71 -35.70
N LEU A 119 -10.77 -1.72 -34.99
CA LEU A 119 -10.70 -2.16 -33.58
C LEU A 119 -10.57 -0.95 -32.66
N ARG A 120 -11.23 -1.02 -31.50
CA ARG A 120 -11.00 -0.08 -30.39
C ARG A 120 -9.91 -0.63 -29.50
N ILE A 121 -8.72 -0.03 -29.60
CA ILE A 121 -7.57 -0.43 -28.81
C ILE A 121 -7.58 0.38 -27.53
N PRO A 122 -7.78 -0.23 -26.35
CA PRO A 122 -7.72 0.52 -25.12
C PRO A 122 -6.34 1.15 -25.03
N LEU A 123 -6.33 2.47 -24.91
CA LEU A 123 -5.14 3.14 -24.47
C LEU A 123 -4.95 2.62 -23.06
N VAL A 124 -3.81 1.96 -22.81
CA VAL A 124 -3.40 1.76 -21.41
C VAL A 124 -3.33 3.17 -20.86
N SER A 125 -4.46 3.59 -20.33
CA SER A 125 -4.46 4.79 -19.54
C SER A 125 -3.54 4.47 -18.38
N THR A 126 -2.36 5.06 -18.37
CA THR A 126 -1.70 5.40 -17.13
C THR A 126 -2.51 6.53 -16.48
N ILE A 127 -3.85 6.40 -16.48
CA ILE A 127 -4.62 6.96 -15.41
C ILE A 127 -4.27 6.04 -14.25
N GLN A 128 -3.18 6.32 -13.61
CA GLN A 128 -3.11 6.15 -12.20
C GLN A 128 -4.47 6.64 -11.70
N ALA A 129 -5.32 5.72 -11.20
CA ALA A 129 -6.49 6.10 -10.43
C ALA A 129 -6.03 7.28 -9.59
N PRO A 130 -6.74 8.43 -9.57
CA PRO A 130 -6.22 9.67 -9.01
C PRO A 130 -5.55 9.29 -7.72
N GLN A 131 -4.23 9.49 -7.67
CA GLN A 131 -3.48 9.05 -6.51
C GLN A 131 -4.06 9.85 -5.37
N VAL A 132 -4.73 9.15 -4.47
CA VAL A 132 -5.23 9.76 -3.25
C VAL A 132 -4.04 10.50 -2.66
N GLN A 133 -4.13 11.81 -2.57
CA GLN A 133 -3.10 12.59 -1.90
C GLN A 133 -2.99 12.08 -0.48
N THR A 134 -1.79 11.78 -0.07
CA THR A 134 -1.50 11.25 1.26
C THR A 134 -0.43 12.09 1.92
N ILE A 135 -0.49 12.15 3.24
CA ILE A 135 0.55 12.76 4.06
C ILE A 135 0.97 11.77 5.13
N ASN A 136 2.25 11.77 5.49
CA ASN A 136 2.70 11.20 6.74
C ASN A 136 2.48 12.22 7.85
N TYR A 137 1.58 11.90 8.78
CA TYR A 137 1.23 12.75 9.90
C TYR A 137 1.80 12.19 11.20
N THR A 138 2.54 13.00 11.94
CA THR A 138 3.04 12.64 13.27
C THR A 138 1.99 12.96 14.31
N ILE A 139 1.53 11.95 15.03
CA ILE A 139 0.54 12.07 16.11
C ILE A 139 1.13 12.89 17.24
N VAL A 140 0.38 13.89 17.69
CA VAL A 140 0.72 14.69 18.88
C VAL A 140 -0.20 14.32 20.04
N SER A 141 0.22 14.67 21.26
CA SER A 141 -0.60 14.44 22.46
C SER A 141 -1.97 15.13 22.31
N GLY A 142 -3.05 14.39 22.58
CA GLY A 142 -4.43 14.84 22.42
C GLY A 142 -5.06 14.53 21.06
N ASP A 143 -4.30 14.07 20.07
CA ASP A 143 -4.88 13.62 18.81
C ASP A 143 -5.76 12.37 19.01
N THR A 144 -6.91 12.39 18.36
CA THR A 144 -7.81 11.25 18.25
C THR A 144 -7.98 10.87 16.79
N VAL A 145 -8.32 9.60 16.51
CA VAL A 145 -8.56 9.16 15.11
C VAL A 145 -9.66 9.98 14.46
N TRP A 146 -10.69 10.34 15.22
CA TRP A 146 -11.77 11.21 14.76
C TRP A 146 -11.27 12.63 14.43
N GLY A 147 -10.50 13.25 15.34
CA GLY A 147 -9.97 14.60 15.14
C GLY A 147 -9.07 14.70 13.91
N VAL A 148 -8.19 13.70 13.73
CA VAL A 148 -7.32 13.61 12.54
C VAL A 148 -8.15 13.39 11.27
N ALA A 149 -9.19 12.55 11.32
CA ALA A 149 -10.10 12.34 10.19
C ALA A 149 -10.79 13.65 9.76
N GLN A 150 -11.28 14.45 10.72
CA GLN A 150 -11.86 15.76 10.44
C GLN A 150 -10.84 16.74 9.87
N LYS A 151 -9.65 16.82 10.47
CA LYS A 151 -8.56 17.72 10.05
C LYS A 151 -8.16 17.53 8.58
N PHE A 152 -8.15 16.28 8.10
CA PHE A 152 -7.72 15.95 6.74
C PHE A 152 -8.89 15.61 5.79
N ASN A 153 -10.15 15.84 6.22
CA ASN A 153 -11.35 15.56 5.44
C ASN A 153 -11.34 14.12 4.88
N THR A 154 -11.15 13.16 5.77
CA THR A 154 -11.11 11.72 5.48
C THR A 154 -12.03 10.97 6.44
N SER A 155 -12.06 9.63 6.38
CA SER A 155 -12.83 8.81 7.31
C SER A 155 -11.93 8.09 8.31
N ILE A 156 -12.47 7.79 9.50
CA ILE A 156 -11.81 6.92 10.50
C ILE A 156 -11.43 5.58 9.85
N ASP A 157 -12.34 4.96 9.09
CA ASP A 157 -12.12 3.69 8.40
C ASP A 157 -10.94 3.75 7.43
N ALA A 158 -10.85 4.85 6.65
CA ALA A 158 -9.74 5.07 5.74
C ALA A 158 -8.39 5.18 6.49
N ILE A 159 -8.34 5.90 7.61
CA ILE A 159 -7.12 6.00 8.43
C ILE A 159 -6.75 4.64 9.02
N VAL A 160 -7.70 3.97 9.68
CA VAL A 160 -7.47 2.69 10.36
C VAL A 160 -6.95 1.63 9.39
N LYS A 161 -7.64 1.44 8.26
CA LYS A 161 -7.26 0.43 7.26
C LYS A 161 -6.00 0.81 6.48
N SER A 162 -5.78 2.08 6.17
CA SER A 162 -4.56 2.53 5.49
C SER A 162 -3.31 2.30 6.33
N ASN A 163 -3.43 2.33 7.65
CA ASN A 163 -2.32 2.10 8.55
C ASN A 163 -2.33 0.70 9.19
N MET A 164 -3.28 -0.14 8.78
CA MET A 164 -3.43 -1.50 9.31
C MET A 164 -3.53 -1.52 10.86
N LEU A 165 -4.18 -0.50 11.44
CA LEU A 165 -4.33 -0.41 12.88
C LEU A 165 -5.27 -1.52 13.38
N ALA A 166 -4.83 -2.29 14.37
CA ALA A 166 -5.64 -3.32 15.00
C ALA A 166 -6.79 -2.71 15.84
N GLU A 167 -6.52 -1.55 16.45
CA GLU A 167 -7.49 -0.75 17.19
C GLU A 167 -7.38 0.72 16.75
N PRO A 168 -8.46 1.51 16.81
CA PRO A 168 -8.43 2.94 16.43
C PRO A 168 -7.78 3.80 17.53
N ILE A 169 -6.56 3.45 17.90
CA ILE A 169 -5.79 4.09 18.97
C ILE A 169 -4.50 4.67 18.39
N PHE A 170 -4.18 5.90 18.78
CA PHE A 170 -2.94 6.56 18.43
C PHE A 170 -2.00 6.67 19.62
N MET A 171 -0.70 6.59 19.34
CA MET A 171 0.34 6.90 20.33
C MET A 171 1.08 8.18 19.93
N PRO A 172 1.34 9.11 20.84
CA PRO A 172 2.13 10.30 20.55
C PRO A 172 3.46 9.96 19.90
N GLY A 173 3.86 10.74 18.88
CA GLY A 173 5.05 10.50 18.06
C GLY A 173 4.88 9.42 16.99
N GLN A 174 3.78 8.68 16.93
CA GLN A 174 3.51 7.71 15.86
C GLN A 174 3.31 8.44 14.53
N ILE A 175 3.96 7.95 13.46
CA ILE A 175 3.71 8.45 12.11
C ILE A 175 2.67 7.56 11.42
N ILE A 176 1.62 8.18 10.94
CA ILE A 176 0.56 7.51 10.17
C ILE A 176 0.45 8.09 8.77
N THR A 177 0.04 7.26 7.82
CA THR A 177 -0.33 7.71 6.47
C THR A 177 -1.80 8.11 6.46
N VAL A 178 -2.08 9.36 6.13
CA VAL A 178 -3.44 9.92 6.11
C VAL A 178 -3.85 10.25 4.69
N PRO A 179 -4.96 9.67 4.17
CA PRO A 179 -5.56 10.13 2.92
C PRO A 179 -6.13 11.55 3.10
N ILE A 180 -5.88 12.45 2.14
CA ILE A 180 -6.38 13.84 2.19
C ILE A 180 -7.59 13.96 1.26
N ASN A 181 -8.67 14.57 1.75
CA ASN A 181 -9.91 14.78 0.97
C ASN A 181 -10.44 13.50 0.30
N SER A 182 -10.26 12.35 0.94
CA SER A 182 -10.60 11.05 0.36
C SER A 182 -10.91 10.04 1.46
N THR A 183 -11.89 9.19 1.21
CA THR A 183 -12.23 8.04 2.06
C THR A 183 -11.64 6.72 1.53
N GLN A 184 -10.76 6.78 0.53
CA GLN A 184 -10.13 5.60 -0.03
C GLN A 184 -9.01 5.09 0.89
N ILE A 185 -8.90 3.76 0.97
CA ILE A 185 -7.83 3.10 1.68
C ILE A 185 -6.57 3.15 0.80
N VAL A 186 -5.46 3.57 1.39
CA VAL A 186 -4.15 3.62 0.75
C VAL A 186 -3.20 2.67 1.47
N LYS A 187 -2.10 2.28 0.82
CA LYS A 187 -1.05 1.53 1.53
C LYS A 187 -0.22 2.50 2.38
N PRO A 188 0.23 2.06 3.57
CA PRO A 188 1.16 2.87 4.38
C PRO A 188 2.43 3.18 3.58
N ILE A 189 2.90 4.42 3.65
CA ILE A 189 4.10 4.87 2.95
C ILE A 189 5.29 5.00 3.92
N GLY A 190 6.51 4.80 3.39
CA GLY A 190 7.74 5.00 4.15
C GLY A 190 8.02 3.96 5.23
N ILE A 191 7.34 2.79 5.24
CA ILE A 191 7.72 1.67 6.08
C ILE A 191 8.82 0.88 5.37
N SER A 192 9.99 0.79 6.00
CA SER A 192 11.13 0.07 5.44
C SER A 192 11.80 -0.82 6.48
N MET A 193 12.26 -1.97 6.03
CA MET A 193 13.15 -2.83 6.79
C MET A 193 14.51 -2.13 6.93
N TYR A 194 15.08 -2.11 8.13
CA TYR A 194 16.41 -1.59 8.37
C TYR A 194 17.48 -2.58 7.92
N LYS A 195 17.32 -3.86 8.29
CA LYS A 195 18.25 -4.93 7.94
C LYS A 195 17.55 -6.28 7.84
N ALA A 196 17.79 -7.04 6.77
CA ALA A 196 17.28 -8.39 6.63
C ALA A 196 17.99 -9.37 7.57
N ARG A 197 17.28 -10.41 8.02
CA ARG A 197 17.83 -11.54 8.75
C ARG A 197 18.87 -12.31 7.90
N ILE A 198 19.85 -12.90 8.55
CA ILE A 198 20.88 -13.67 7.83
C ILE A 198 20.37 -15.03 7.32
N ASN A 199 19.35 -15.61 7.97
CA ASN A 199 18.67 -16.84 7.57
C ASN A 199 17.32 -16.96 8.30
N ASN A 200 16.56 -18.02 8.05
CA ASN A 200 15.22 -18.23 8.60
C ASN A 200 15.14 -18.52 10.11
N TYR A 201 16.25 -18.73 10.80
CA TYR A 201 16.26 -18.87 12.27
C TYR A 201 16.15 -17.51 12.98
N PHE A 202 16.51 -16.43 12.31
CA PHE A 202 16.54 -15.08 12.85
C PHE A 202 15.43 -14.20 12.33
N GLY A 203 15.31 -12.99 12.89
CA GLY A 203 14.31 -11.99 12.53
C GLY A 203 14.90 -10.80 11.77
N ASP A 204 14.07 -10.14 10.99
CA ASP A 204 14.42 -8.89 10.32
C ASP A 204 14.48 -7.75 11.32
N ILE A 205 15.36 -6.78 11.12
CA ILE A 205 15.42 -5.58 11.93
C ILE A 205 14.52 -4.50 11.32
N TYR A 206 13.61 -4.00 12.14
CA TYR A 206 12.88 -2.76 11.92
C TYR A 206 13.24 -1.77 13.03
N THR A 207 13.40 -0.51 12.66
CA THR A 207 13.54 0.56 13.67
C THR A 207 12.24 0.72 14.43
N TRP A 208 12.30 1.32 15.63
CA TRP A 208 11.10 1.65 16.41
C TRP A 208 10.01 2.30 15.58
N GLU A 209 10.36 3.30 14.77
CA GLU A 209 9.42 4.03 13.96
C GLU A 209 8.70 3.15 12.91
N ASN A 210 9.40 2.22 12.30
CA ASN A 210 8.82 1.32 11.32
C ASN A 210 8.17 0.08 11.97
N GLY A 211 8.75 -0.44 13.04
CA GLY A 211 8.25 -1.62 13.76
C GLY A 211 6.86 -1.39 14.34
N ARG A 212 6.64 -0.27 15.02
CA ARG A 212 5.34 0.08 15.61
C ARG A 212 4.25 0.43 14.60
N ARG A 213 4.62 0.69 13.34
CA ARG A 213 3.67 0.87 12.23
C ARG A 213 3.27 -0.45 11.59
N LEU A 214 4.07 -1.49 11.77
CA LEU A 214 3.77 -2.86 11.33
C LEU A 214 3.05 -3.63 12.43
N PHE A 215 3.51 -3.55 13.67
CA PHE A 215 2.91 -4.19 14.84
C PHE A 215 2.25 -3.09 15.67
N THR A 216 0.94 -2.93 15.51
CA THR A 216 0.20 -1.78 16.05
C THR A 216 -0.46 -2.10 17.40
N VAL A 217 -0.80 -1.06 18.17
CA VAL A 217 -1.50 -1.25 19.45
C VAL A 217 -2.77 -2.08 19.26
N GLY A 218 -2.99 -3.06 20.12
CA GLY A 218 -4.08 -4.03 20.04
C GLY A 218 -3.70 -5.34 19.35
N GLU A 219 -2.61 -5.35 18.59
CA GLU A 219 -2.15 -6.53 17.84
C GLU A 219 -1.63 -7.62 18.77
N LYS A 220 -1.86 -8.88 18.35
CA LYS A 220 -1.37 -10.07 19.02
C LYS A 220 -0.25 -10.69 18.23
N GLY A 221 0.77 -11.16 18.92
CA GLY A 221 1.92 -11.83 18.30
C GLY A 221 2.47 -12.93 19.19
N THR A 222 3.39 -13.72 18.65
CA THR A 222 4.14 -14.72 19.39
C THR A 222 5.58 -14.23 19.55
N LEU A 223 6.05 -14.23 20.79
CA LEU A 223 7.46 -14.02 21.13
C LEU A 223 8.14 -15.35 21.39
N THR A 224 9.31 -15.56 20.79
CA THR A 224 10.17 -16.73 21.01
C THR A 224 11.51 -16.26 21.59
N ASP A 225 11.86 -16.70 22.79
CA ASP A 225 13.16 -16.43 23.39
C ASP A 225 14.24 -17.27 22.69
N LEU A 226 15.27 -16.63 22.18
CA LEU A 226 16.33 -17.32 21.44
C LEU A 226 17.24 -18.18 22.32
N ASN A 227 17.31 -17.90 23.61
CA ASN A 227 18.20 -18.64 24.51
C ASN A 227 17.56 -19.97 24.98
N THR A 228 16.23 -19.99 25.16
CA THR A 228 15.51 -21.16 25.65
C THR A 228 14.66 -21.86 24.60
N GLY A 229 14.33 -21.18 23.50
CA GLY A 229 13.36 -21.63 22.49
C GLY A 229 11.90 -21.55 22.96
N ILE A 230 11.64 -21.09 24.18
CA ILE A 230 10.27 -20.98 24.72
C ILE A 230 9.53 -19.87 23.97
N SER A 231 8.28 -20.18 23.58
CA SER A 231 7.42 -19.25 22.87
C SER A 231 6.15 -18.99 23.68
N PHE A 232 5.70 -17.74 23.70
CA PHE A 232 4.44 -17.33 24.34
C PHE A 232 3.71 -16.28 23.50
N GLN A 233 2.40 -16.21 23.67
CA GLN A 233 1.58 -15.20 22.99
C GLN A 233 1.44 -13.95 23.85
N MET A 234 1.46 -12.81 23.19
CA MET A 234 1.32 -11.51 23.86
C MET A 234 0.45 -10.55 23.03
N LYS A 235 0.01 -9.47 23.66
CA LYS A 235 -0.65 -8.33 23.04
C LYS A 235 0.18 -7.07 23.24
N TYR A 236 0.28 -6.26 22.18
CA TYR A 236 0.82 -4.91 22.26
C TYR A 236 -0.26 -3.97 22.78
N TYR A 237 0.00 -3.31 23.89
CA TYR A 237 -1.05 -2.55 24.55
C TYR A 237 -0.78 -1.04 24.55
N GLY A 238 0.46 -0.57 24.48
CA GLY A 238 0.79 0.85 24.47
C GLY A 238 2.29 1.12 24.39
N GLY A 239 2.69 2.34 24.76
CA GLY A 239 4.09 2.78 24.78
C GLY A 239 4.43 3.77 23.68
N SER A 240 5.18 4.82 24.03
CA SER A 240 5.58 5.89 23.11
C SER A 240 7.02 5.78 22.62
N ASN A 241 7.90 5.12 23.39
CA ASN A 241 9.34 5.00 23.11
C ASN A 241 9.78 3.56 22.82
N HIS A 242 9.00 2.59 23.28
CA HIS A 242 9.07 1.16 23.04
C HIS A 242 7.66 0.57 23.15
N SER A 243 7.50 -0.72 22.91
CA SER A 243 6.19 -1.37 22.99
C SER A 243 5.95 -1.95 24.40
N ASP A 244 4.88 -1.54 25.05
CA ASP A 244 4.38 -2.16 26.26
C ASP A 244 3.56 -3.38 25.88
N ILE A 245 3.95 -4.55 26.36
CA ILE A 245 3.33 -5.82 26.03
C ILE A 245 2.85 -6.58 27.27
N VAL A 246 1.81 -7.37 27.08
CA VAL A 246 1.29 -8.25 28.13
C VAL A 246 1.10 -9.67 27.58
N PRO A 247 1.43 -10.72 28.37
CA PRO A 247 1.09 -12.10 27.98
C PRO A 247 -0.42 -12.26 27.86
N LEU A 248 -0.90 -13.08 26.91
CA LEU A 248 -2.34 -13.22 26.67
C LEU A 248 -3.06 -14.03 27.73
N THR A 249 -2.42 -15.06 28.26
CA THR A 249 -3.06 -16.05 29.17
C THR A 249 -2.16 -16.34 30.36
N PHE A 250 -2.73 -17.01 31.37
CA PHE A 250 -1.93 -17.55 32.50
C PHE A 250 -0.81 -18.48 32.02
N SER A 251 -1.08 -19.33 31.01
CA SER A 251 -0.08 -20.21 30.43
C SER A 251 1.07 -19.41 29.76
N ASP A 252 0.77 -18.29 29.10
CA ASP A 252 1.79 -17.43 28.50
C ASP A 252 2.60 -16.71 29.57
N ALA A 253 1.97 -16.28 30.65
CA ALA A 253 2.64 -15.71 31.80
C ALA A 253 3.58 -16.72 32.51
N ASP A 254 3.17 -17.99 32.64
CA ASP A 254 4.01 -19.04 33.20
C ASP A 254 5.23 -19.36 32.31
N LYS A 255 5.08 -19.27 30.99
CA LYS A 255 6.22 -19.34 30.06
C LYS A 255 7.18 -18.16 30.22
N MET A 256 6.67 -16.95 30.44
CA MET A 256 7.52 -15.81 30.77
C MET A 256 8.30 -16.02 32.09
N LYS A 257 7.67 -16.59 33.12
CA LYS A 257 8.37 -16.94 34.37
C LYS A 257 9.46 -18.00 34.16
N GLN A 258 9.28 -18.93 33.22
CA GLN A 258 10.31 -19.88 32.83
C GLN A 258 11.49 -19.21 32.12
N ILE A 259 11.21 -18.23 31.23
CA ILE A 259 12.24 -17.43 30.55
C ILE A 259 12.98 -16.54 31.54
N TYR A 260 12.24 -15.94 32.47
CA TYR A 260 12.73 -15.00 33.49
C TYR A 260 12.42 -15.53 34.91
N PRO A 261 13.22 -16.47 35.41
CA PRO A 261 12.99 -17.03 36.77
C PRO A 261 12.99 -15.98 37.90
N THR A 262 13.65 -14.85 37.64
CA THR A 262 13.66 -13.69 38.54
C THR A 262 13.35 -12.44 37.72
N TRP A 263 12.36 -11.66 38.17
CA TRP A 263 12.03 -10.38 37.57
C TRP A 263 13.13 -9.35 37.86
N SER A 264 13.71 -8.79 36.80
CA SER A 264 14.79 -7.82 36.91
C SER A 264 14.90 -6.94 35.68
N TRP A 265 15.16 -5.66 35.88
CA TRP A 265 15.51 -4.72 34.83
C TRP A 265 16.80 -5.09 34.07
N ALA A 266 17.69 -5.81 34.71
CA ALA A 266 18.92 -6.33 34.09
C ALA A 266 18.67 -7.56 33.21
N SER A 267 17.52 -8.22 33.34
CA SER A 267 17.17 -9.42 32.59
C SER A 267 16.58 -9.02 31.23
N MET A 268 17.43 -8.82 30.22
CA MET A 268 17.04 -8.48 28.86
C MET A 268 17.35 -9.63 27.91
N ARG A 269 16.40 -10.03 27.08
CA ARG A 269 16.51 -11.23 26.21
C ARG A 269 16.36 -10.90 24.73
N PRO A 270 17.19 -11.50 23.85
CA PRO A 270 16.97 -11.49 22.41
C PRO A 270 15.78 -12.38 22.07
N MET A 271 14.78 -11.85 21.39
CA MET A 271 13.56 -12.57 21.01
C MET A 271 13.19 -12.36 19.56
N LEU A 272 12.36 -13.26 19.05
CA LEU A 272 11.72 -13.15 17.74
C LEU A 272 10.24 -12.88 17.92
N LEU A 273 9.77 -11.75 17.40
CA LEU A 273 8.36 -11.43 17.28
C LEU A 273 7.83 -11.95 15.94
N THR A 274 6.80 -12.82 16.00
CA THR A 274 6.11 -13.31 14.80
C THR A 274 4.63 -12.97 14.83
N PHE A 275 4.11 -12.46 13.73
CA PHE A 275 2.70 -12.12 13.53
C PHE A 275 2.37 -12.06 12.04
N THR A 276 1.07 -12.03 11.71
CA THR A 276 0.58 -11.89 10.33
C THR A 276 -0.20 -10.60 10.21
N GLN A 277 0.16 -9.76 9.25
CA GLN A 277 -0.56 -8.53 9.00
C GLN A 277 -0.66 -8.26 7.49
N GLY A 278 -1.85 -7.86 7.03
CA GLY A 278 -2.09 -7.59 5.61
C GLY A 278 -1.78 -8.81 4.70
N GLY A 279 -1.91 -10.04 5.22
CA GLY A 279 -1.56 -11.28 4.51
C GLY A 279 -0.07 -11.60 4.45
N THR A 280 0.80 -10.79 5.10
CA THR A 280 2.25 -11.00 5.18
C THR A 280 2.63 -11.51 6.55
N ASN A 281 3.45 -12.57 6.58
CA ASN A 281 4.03 -13.11 7.81
C ASN A 281 5.33 -12.37 8.13
N TYR A 282 5.35 -11.72 9.28
CA TYR A 282 6.52 -11.01 9.78
C TYR A 282 7.25 -11.86 10.82
N LYS A 283 8.59 -11.79 10.81
CA LYS A 283 9.46 -12.29 11.86
C LYS A 283 10.49 -11.21 12.14
N ILE A 284 10.35 -10.54 13.28
CA ILE A 284 11.13 -9.34 13.62
C ILE A 284 12.03 -9.64 14.83
N ALA A 285 13.27 -9.18 14.74
CA ALA A 285 14.23 -9.21 15.84
C ALA A 285 13.89 -8.12 16.87
N VAL A 286 13.66 -8.52 18.12
CA VAL A 286 13.31 -7.64 19.23
C VAL A 286 14.10 -7.99 20.48
N SER A 287 14.05 -7.12 21.49
CA SER A 287 14.57 -7.40 22.83
C SER A 287 13.50 -7.11 23.87
N VAL A 288 13.36 -7.99 24.86
CA VAL A 288 12.33 -7.86 25.91
C VAL A 288 12.98 -7.79 27.29
N THR A 289 12.51 -6.89 28.12
CA THR A 289 12.90 -6.76 29.54
C THR A 289 12.10 -7.75 30.38
N GLY A 290 12.77 -8.44 31.32
CA GLY A 290 12.13 -9.37 32.22
C GLY A 290 11.70 -8.74 33.57
N MET A 291 11.12 -7.54 33.53
CA MET A 291 10.59 -6.85 34.68
C MET A 291 9.21 -6.30 34.39
N PRO A 292 8.13 -6.90 34.92
CA PRO A 292 6.80 -6.33 34.84
C PRO A 292 6.72 -5.08 35.70
N HIS A 293 6.09 -4.03 35.21
CA HIS A 293 5.95 -2.76 35.91
C HIS A 293 4.69 -2.02 35.50
N SER A 294 4.37 -0.97 36.24
CA SER A 294 3.11 -0.23 36.18
C SER A 294 1.88 -1.10 36.45
N THR A 295 0.87 -0.52 37.05
CA THR A 295 -0.41 -1.21 37.27
C THR A 295 -1.32 -0.98 36.07
N THR A 296 -1.47 -1.97 35.24
CA THR A 296 -2.45 -1.95 34.15
C THR A 296 -3.53 -2.97 34.46
N ASP A 297 -4.58 -2.55 35.14
CA ASP A 297 -5.71 -3.40 35.49
C ASP A 297 -6.47 -4.02 34.33
N MET A 298 -6.26 -3.54 33.12
CA MET A 298 -6.99 -4.01 31.95
C MET A 298 -6.66 -5.45 31.53
N TYR A 299 -5.57 -6.05 32.06
CA TYR A 299 -5.11 -7.38 31.62
C TYR A 299 -4.81 -8.34 32.79
N ASN A 300 -5.30 -8.06 33.98
CA ASN A 300 -5.09 -8.83 35.20
C ASN A 300 -5.54 -10.30 35.18
N GLN A 301 -6.15 -10.74 34.05
CA GLN A 301 -6.57 -12.14 33.89
C GLN A 301 -5.44 -13.06 33.37
N ASN A 302 -4.22 -12.57 33.26
CA ASN A 302 -3.06 -13.34 32.81
C ASN A 302 -2.10 -13.77 33.95
N GLY A 303 -2.34 -13.34 35.21
CA GLY A 303 -1.54 -13.71 36.37
C GLY A 303 -0.24 -12.92 36.54
N ILE A 304 -0.08 -11.80 35.83
CA ILE A 304 1.02 -10.84 36.03
C ILE A 304 0.43 -9.44 36.13
N ASP A 305 0.79 -8.72 37.17
CA ASP A 305 0.47 -7.30 37.32
C ASP A 305 1.46 -6.48 36.49
N GLY A 306 0.94 -5.55 35.68
CA GLY A 306 1.76 -4.67 34.84
C GLY A 306 2.07 -5.23 33.45
N HIS A 307 2.97 -4.55 32.78
CA HIS A 307 3.41 -4.86 31.40
C HIS A 307 4.93 -5.01 31.34
N PHE A 308 5.41 -5.57 30.23
CA PHE A 308 6.83 -5.72 29.91
C PHE A 308 7.20 -4.82 28.74
N ASP A 309 8.45 -4.34 28.72
CA ASP A 309 8.98 -3.55 27.62
C ASP A 309 9.55 -4.43 26.52
N MET A 310 9.06 -4.25 25.30
CA MET A 310 9.61 -4.83 24.09
C MET A 310 10.21 -3.72 23.21
N TYR A 311 11.47 -3.89 22.85
CA TYR A 311 12.26 -2.93 22.08
C TYR A 311 12.45 -3.40 20.63
N PHE A 312 12.10 -2.56 19.68
CA PHE A 312 12.61 -2.60 18.32
C PHE A 312 13.96 -1.89 18.24
N TYR A 313 14.64 -1.97 17.14
CA TYR A 313 15.91 -1.24 16.93
C TYR A 313 15.67 0.27 17.03
N ASN A 314 16.53 0.97 17.74
CA ASN A 314 16.41 2.39 18.05
C ASN A 314 15.20 2.77 18.95
N SER A 315 14.52 1.82 19.59
CA SER A 315 13.64 2.15 20.70
C SER A 315 14.44 2.74 21.87
N THR A 316 13.87 3.74 22.55
CA THR A 316 14.51 4.40 23.71
C THR A 316 13.77 4.07 25.01
N SER A 317 14.41 4.35 26.12
CA SER A 317 13.77 4.31 27.45
C SER A 317 12.81 5.49 27.59
N HIS A 318 11.64 5.27 28.20
CA HIS A 318 10.72 6.35 28.54
C HIS A 318 11.21 7.22 29.73
N VAL A 319 12.21 6.74 30.50
CA VAL A 319 12.78 7.47 31.63
C VAL A 319 13.86 8.44 31.17
N SER A 320 14.84 7.97 30.37
CA SER A 320 16.00 8.77 29.95
C SER A 320 15.91 9.28 28.53
N ASN A 321 14.99 8.73 27.74
CA ASN A 321 14.91 8.91 26.28
C ASN A 321 16.21 8.52 25.54
N GLU A 322 17.00 7.63 26.14
CA GLU A 322 18.27 7.16 25.59
C GLU A 322 18.15 5.72 25.08
N LEU A 323 19.06 5.36 24.17
CA LEU A 323 19.22 4.00 23.72
C LEU A 323 19.88 3.14 24.80
N ASN A 324 19.31 1.95 25.04
CA ASN A 324 19.98 0.97 25.91
C ASN A 324 20.85 0.04 25.05
N PRO A 325 22.20 0.04 25.23
CA PRO A 325 23.12 -0.77 24.42
C PRO A 325 22.82 -2.27 24.50
N THR A 326 22.36 -2.78 25.65
CA THR A 326 22.02 -4.21 25.83
C THR A 326 20.83 -4.59 24.95
N HIS A 327 19.79 -3.77 24.91
CA HIS A 327 18.67 -4.00 24.00
C HIS A 327 19.11 -3.96 22.54
N GLN A 328 19.92 -2.98 22.12
CA GLN A 328 20.43 -2.91 20.76
C GLN A 328 21.24 -4.15 20.39
N ASN A 329 22.14 -4.60 21.26
CA ASN A 329 22.92 -5.82 21.04
C ASN A 329 22.05 -7.10 20.98
N ASN A 330 21.01 -7.19 21.82
CA ASN A 330 20.08 -8.32 21.77
C ASN A 330 19.32 -8.36 20.45
N ILE A 331 18.92 -7.21 19.93
CA ILE A 331 18.25 -7.14 18.62
C ILE A 331 19.20 -7.59 17.49
N LEU A 332 20.48 -7.19 17.55
CA LEU A 332 21.49 -7.66 16.59
C LEU A 332 21.69 -9.18 16.69
N LYS A 333 21.78 -9.75 17.89
CA LYS A 333 21.80 -11.20 18.12
C LYS A 333 20.55 -11.88 17.56
N ALA A 334 19.38 -11.29 17.76
CA ALA A 334 18.12 -11.82 17.21
C ALA A 334 18.02 -11.70 15.69
N ASN A 335 18.85 -10.90 15.05
CA ASN A 335 19.02 -10.83 13.58
C ASN A 335 20.11 -11.78 13.07
N GLY A 336 20.95 -12.34 13.95
CA GLY A 336 22.04 -13.27 13.63
C GLY A 336 23.43 -12.64 13.58
N GLN A 337 23.60 -11.47 14.20
CA GLN A 337 24.89 -10.74 14.26
C GLN A 337 25.55 -10.81 15.60
#